data_7522b058eba34f63fb8222e974229dd8
#
_entry.id   7522b058eba34f63fb8222e974229dd8
#
_cell.length_a   1.000
_cell.length_b   1.000
_cell.length_c   1.000
_cell.angle_alpha   90.00
_cell.angle_beta   90.00
_cell.angle_gamma   90.00
#
_symmetry.space_group_name_H-M   'P 1'
#
loop_
_entity.id
_entity.type
_entity.pdbx_description
1 polymer ?
#
loop_
_entity_poly.entity_id
_entity_poly.type
_entity_poly.pdbx_seq_one_letter_code
_entity_poly.pdbx_strand_id
1 'polypeptide(L)'
;RNFLFDKGFLKTHTISMPSIGVGNLSSGGTGKSIVIDYLIVLLKKKYSISVLSRGYKRETSGVIVGTVNSSAAMIGDEPLQFLKKHPSITVVVAEKRILGLNKIKEIKSLNTIILLDDIMQHRYVKPSLLIITTTFNNPYFSDYLLPTGNLRESPLGAKRANVILVTKCPDTISNQDVDNFKKKCVLSGDQHLFFTKINYSSFIFNDVSS
;
A
#
# COMPACT_ATOMS: atom_id res chain seq x y z
N ARG A 1 -8.84 17.03 -9.85
CA ARG A 1 -8.34 16.97 -8.46
C ARG A 1 -6.80 16.88 -8.41
N ASN A 2 -6.14 15.97 -9.14
CA ASN A 2 -4.68 15.81 -9.12
C ASN A 2 -3.97 17.11 -9.56
N PHE A 3 -4.44 17.76 -10.62
CA PHE A 3 -3.93 19.05 -11.07
C PHE A 3 -3.94 20.13 -9.96
N LEU A 4 -4.97 20.16 -9.10
CA LEU A 4 -5.04 21.13 -8.00
C LEU A 4 -3.98 20.89 -6.93
N PHE A 5 -3.64 19.61 -6.68
CA PHE A 5 -2.51 19.27 -5.81
C PHE A 5 -1.17 19.64 -6.47
N ASP A 6 -1.01 19.36 -7.77
CA ASP A 6 0.24 19.64 -8.50
C ASP A 6 0.53 21.13 -8.59
N LYS A 7 -0.52 21.96 -8.63
CA LYS A 7 -0.42 23.43 -8.60
C LYS A 7 -0.42 24.04 -7.20
N GLY A 8 -0.48 23.21 -6.13
CA GLY A 8 -0.45 23.69 -4.75
C GLY A 8 -1.75 24.31 -4.22
N PHE A 9 -2.83 24.27 -4.97
CA PHE A 9 -4.15 24.74 -4.50
C PHE A 9 -4.73 23.88 -3.38
N LEU A 10 -4.41 22.59 -3.37
CA LEU A 10 -4.80 21.67 -2.31
C LEU A 10 -3.59 21.32 -1.45
N LYS A 11 -3.73 21.47 -0.14
CA LYS A 11 -2.65 21.19 0.81
C LYS A 11 -2.52 19.69 1.06
N THR A 12 -1.28 19.26 1.16
CA THR A 12 -0.91 17.90 1.58
C THR A 12 -0.36 17.96 3.01
N HIS A 13 -0.85 17.11 3.89
CA HIS A 13 -0.40 17.01 5.26
C HIS A 13 0.70 15.94 5.37
N THR A 14 1.86 16.34 5.83
CA THR A 14 2.95 15.42 6.17
C THR A 14 2.62 14.72 7.48
N ILE A 15 2.84 13.41 7.53
CA ILE A 15 2.62 12.62 8.74
C ILE A 15 3.81 12.84 9.68
N SER A 16 3.54 13.18 10.93
CA SER A 16 4.57 13.43 11.96
C SER A 16 5.23 12.14 12.47
N MET A 17 4.60 10.99 12.30
CA MET A 17 5.12 9.68 12.68
C MET A 17 5.79 9.00 11.48
N PRO A 18 6.82 8.15 11.70
CA PRO A 18 7.39 7.34 10.62
C PRO A 18 6.29 6.56 9.88
N SER A 19 6.26 6.66 8.57
CA SER A 19 5.15 6.10 7.80
C SER A 19 5.60 5.60 6.42
N ILE A 20 5.09 4.45 6.03
CA ILE A 20 5.31 3.85 4.71
C ILE A 20 3.95 3.70 4.03
N GLY A 21 3.80 4.35 2.90
CA GLY A 21 2.63 4.21 2.07
C GLY A 21 2.85 3.14 0.99
N VAL A 22 1.88 2.28 0.80
CA VAL A 22 1.84 1.35 -0.34
C VAL A 22 0.63 1.67 -1.19
N GLY A 23 0.84 1.81 -2.48
CA GLY A 23 -0.23 2.12 -3.42
C GLY A 23 0.06 1.61 -4.82
N ASN A 24 -0.82 1.89 -5.74
CA ASN A 24 -0.62 1.62 -7.15
C ASN A 24 -1.39 2.63 -8.01
N LEU A 25 -1.07 2.67 -9.29
CA LEU A 25 -1.74 3.53 -10.27
C LEU A 25 -2.90 2.82 -10.96
N SER A 26 -2.85 1.48 -11.06
CA SER A 26 -3.83 0.68 -11.78
C SER A 26 -4.95 0.19 -10.85
N SER A 27 -6.14 -0.03 -11.39
CA SER A 27 -7.16 -0.87 -10.75
C SER A 27 -6.73 -2.32 -10.84
N GLY A 28 -6.91 -3.10 -9.76
CA GLY A 28 -6.61 -4.52 -9.73
C GLY A 28 -5.46 -4.92 -8.81
N GLY A 29 -5.18 -6.22 -8.80
CA GLY A 29 -4.28 -6.88 -7.85
C GLY A 29 -2.80 -6.73 -8.23
N THR A 30 -2.18 -5.61 -7.92
CA THR A 30 -0.75 -5.38 -8.12
C THR A 30 0.12 -5.88 -6.97
N GLY A 31 -0.44 -6.61 -5.99
CA GLY A 31 0.31 -7.19 -4.88
C GLY A 31 0.48 -6.27 -3.66
N LYS A 32 -0.28 -5.17 -3.54
CA LYS A 32 -0.20 -4.24 -2.39
C LYS A 32 -0.28 -4.94 -1.04
N SER A 33 -1.31 -5.77 -0.85
CA SER A 33 -1.56 -6.46 0.42
C SER A 33 -0.41 -7.38 0.82
N ILE A 34 0.24 -8.05 -0.17
CA ILE A 34 1.42 -8.87 0.07
C ILE A 34 2.61 -8.01 0.50
N VAL A 35 2.77 -6.83 -0.10
CA VAL A 35 3.83 -5.89 0.30
C VAL A 35 3.61 -5.36 1.71
N ILE A 36 2.38 -5.01 2.07
CA ILE A 36 2.02 -4.61 3.45
C ILE A 36 2.34 -5.75 4.43
N ASP A 37 1.92 -6.97 4.12
CA ASP A 37 2.19 -8.16 4.93
C ASP A 37 3.70 -8.39 5.14
N TYR A 38 4.47 -8.29 4.06
CA TYR A 38 5.93 -8.39 4.12
C TYR A 38 6.55 -7.31 5.02
N LEU A 39 6.11 -6.06 4.89
CA LEU A 39 6.58 -4.95 5.72
C LEU A 39 6.23 -5.15 7.20
N ILE A 40 5.04 -5.69 7.50
CA ILE A 40 4.67 -6.05 8.87
C ILE A 40 5.67 -7.07 9.44
N VAL A 41 5.93 -8.16 8.71
CA VAL A 41 6.85 -9.21 9.16
C VAL A 41 8.26 -8.66 9.38
N LEU A 42 8.73 -7.80 8.46
CA LEU A 42 10.06 -7.21 8.51
C LEU A 42 10.25 -6.28 9.71
N LEU A 43 9.24 -5.45 10.00
CA LEU A 43 9.37 -4.33 10.93
C LEU A 43 8.88 -4.64 12.35
N LYS A 44 7.92 -5.56 12.53
CA LYS A 44 7.28 -5.83 13.84
C LYS A 44 8.22 -6.35 14.90
N LYS A 45 9.43 -6.84 14.54
CA LYS A 45 10.44 -7.27 15.51
C LYS A 45 11.10 -6.12 16.26
N LYS A 46 11.10 -4.91 15.67
CA LYS A 46 11.79 -3.73 16.22
C LYS A 46 10.86 -2.57 16.54
N TYR A 47 9.70 -2.51 15.89
CA TYR A 47 8.78 -1.40 15.96
C TYR A 47 7.35 -1.86 16.24
N SER A 48 6.59 -1.03 16.92
CA SER A 48 5.14 -1.15 16.96
C SER A 48 4.57 -0.80 15.57
N ILE A 49 3.67 -1.61 15.05
CA ILE A 49 3.11 -1.42 13.71
C ILE A 49 1.63 -1.05 13.81
N SER A 50 1.25 -0.02 13.07
CA SER A 50 -0.16 0.31 12.84
C SER A 50 -0.43 0.29 11.34
N VAL A 51 -1.45 -0.44 10.90
CA VAL A 51 -1.93 -0.44 9.51
C VAL A 51 -3.14 0.48 9.42
N LEU A 52 -3.11 1.42 8.49
CA LEU A 52 -4.25 2.29 8.17
C LEU A 52 -4.75 1.99 6.76
N SER A 53 -5.95 1.43 6.67
CA SER A 53 -6.63 1.11 5.42
C SER A 53 -7.94 1.90 5.28
N ARG A 54 -8.58 1.81 4.12
CA ARG A 54 -9.92 2.36 3.89
C ARG A 54 -11.02 1.50 4.51
N GLY A 55 -10.78 0.19 4.57
CA GLY A 55 -11.84 -0.77 4.85
C GLY A 55 -12.79 -0.91 3.65
N TYR A 56 -12.24 -1.31 2.49
CA TYR A 56 -13.05 -1.47 1.28
C TYR A 56 -14.16 -2.51 1.50
N LYS A 57 -15.38 -2.22 1.02
CA LYS A 57 -16.60 -3.05 1.15
C LYS A 57 -17.08 -3.29 2.60
N ARG A 58 -16.56 -2.58 3.61
CA ARG A 58 -17.15 -2.62 4.95
C ARG A 58 -18.52 -1.96 4.97
N GLU A 59 -19.36 -2.39 5.87
CA GLU A 59 -20.73 -1.84 6.07
C GLU A 59 -20.74 -0.64 7.02
N THR A 60 -19.70 -0.49 7.81
CA THR A 60 -19.52 0.60 8.77
C THR A 60 -18.93 1.85 8.13
N SER A 61 -18.99 2.98 8.83
CA SER A 61 -18.40 4.26 8.43
C SER A 61 -17.58 4.88 9.56
N GLY A 62 -16.78 5.91 9.21
CA GLY A 62 -15.94 6.62 10.17
C GLY A 62 -14.64 5.90 10.51
N VAL A 63 -14.08 6.18 11.70
CA VAL A 63 -12.84 5.59 12.17
C VAL A 63 -13.12 4.41 13.08
N ILE A 64 -12.61 3.24 12.71
CA ILE A 64 -12.73 2.03 13.55
C ILE A 64 -11.35 1.46 13.81
N VAL A 65 -11.09 1.12 15.05
CA VAL A 65 -9.91 0.35 15.48
C VAL A 65 -10.32 -1.12 15.51
N GLY A 66 -9.61 -1.93 14.72
CA GLY A 66 -9.85 -3.37 14.68
C GLY A 66 -9.51 -4.05 16.00
N THR A 67 -10.32 -5.00 16.39
CA THR A 67 -10.14 -5.85 17.57
C THR A 67 -10.23 -7.31 17.18
N VAL A 68 -9.90 -8.23 18.09
CA VAL A 68 -10.01 -9.68 17.86
C VAL A 68 -11.44 -10.13 17.48
N ASN A 69 -12.45 -9.36 17.89
CA ASN A 69 -13.86 -9.62 17.58
C ASN A 69 -14.36 -8.91 16.31
N SER A 70 -13.50 -8.20 15.59
CA SER A 70 -13.89 -7.52 14.35
C SER A 70 -14.21 -8.53 13.25
N SER A 71 -15.23 -8.20 12.45
CA SER A 71 -15.62 -8.94 11.24
C SER A 71 -15.23 -8.19 9.96
N ALA A 72 -15.31 -8.87 8.82
CA ALA A 72 -15.13 -8.25 7.51
C ALA A 72 -16.17 -7.15 7.24
N ALA A 73 -17.41 -7.33 7.69
CA ALA A 73 -18.45 -6.30 7.62
C ALA A 73 -18.06 -5.03 8.41
N MET A 74 -17.32 -5.16 9.52
CA MET A 74 -16.90 -4.03 10.35
C MET A 74 -15.69 -3.29 9.78
N ILE A 75 -14.67 -3.99 9.31
CA ILE A 75 -13.38 -3.36 8.95
C ILE A 75 -12.91 -3.65 7.52
N GLY A 76 -13.58 -4.53 6.78
CA GLY A 76 -13.20 -4.99 5.44
C GLY A 76 -12.31 -6.23 5.47
N ASP A 77 -12.27 -6.97 4.36
CA ASP A 77 -11.57 -8.25 4.26
C ASP A 77 -10.05 -8.13 4.46
N GLU A 78 -9.39 -7.22 3.72
CA GLU A 78 -7.93 -7.07 3.79
C GLU A 78 -7.45 -6.62 5.19
N PRO A 79 -8.05 -5.58 5.83
CA PRO A 79 -7.68 -5.21 7.18
C PRO A 79 -7.90 -6.33 8.21
N LEU A 80 -8.98 -7.10 8.06
CA LEU A 80 -9.25 -8.25 8.91
C LEU A 80 -8.19 -9.35 8.73
N GLN A 81 -7.76 -9.60 7.50
CA GLN A 81 -6.70 -10.57 7.21
C GLN A 81 -5.39 -10.17 7.89
N PHE A 82 -4.98 -8.90 7.82
CA PHE A 82 -3.79 -8.41 8.52
C PHE A 82 -3.90 -8.61 10.03
N LEU A 83 -5.05 -8.28 10.61
CA LEU A 83 -5.30 -8.40 12.04
C LEU A 83 -5.23 -9.85 12.52
N LYS A 84 -5.87 -10.77 11.79
CA LYS A 84 -5.84 -12.20 12.12
C LYS A 84 -4.44 -12.81 11.99
N LYS A 85 -3.72 -12.46 10.92
CA LYS A 85 -2.36 -12.98 10.66
C LYS A 85 -1.32 -12.40 11.61
N HIS A 86 -1.53 -11.17 12.08
CA HIS A 86 -0.60 -10.45 12.95
C HIS A 86 -1.31 -9.85 14.15
N PRO A 87 -1.69 -10.63 15.17
CA PRO A 87 -2.47 -10.14 16.32
C PRO A 87 -1.77 -9.03 17.14
N SER A 88 -0.44 -8.88 17.01
CA SER A 88 0.34 -7.86 17.71
C SER A 88 0.29 -6.47 17.09
N ILE A 89 -0.24 -6.31 15.88
CA ILE A 89 -0.34 -5.01 15.23
C ILE A 89 -1.66 -4.31 15.58
N THR A 90 -1.70 -3.02 15.32
CA THR A 90 -2.96 -2.26 15.36
C THR A 90 -3.46 -2.04 13.95
N VAL A 91 -4.72 -2.32 13.71
CA VAL A 91 -5.38 -2.06 12.42
C VAL A 91 -6.43 -0.99 12.63
N VAL A 92 -6.35 0.08 11.84
CA VAL A 92 -7.33 1.17 11.84
C VAL A 92 -7.89 1.33 10.44
N VAL A 93 -9.19 1.47 10.33
CA VAL A 93 -9.85 1.75 9.05
C VAL A 93 -10.53 3.11 9.10
N ALA A 94 -10.39 3.88 8.02
CA ALA A 94 -10.99 5.20 7.89
C ALA A 94 -11.07 5.63 6.42
N GLU A 95 -12.21 6.15 5.96
CA GLU A 95 -12.34 6.74 4.63
C GLU A 95 -11.47 7.99 4.51
N LYS A 96 -11.55 8.87 5.51
CA LYS A 96 -10.69 10.05 5.64
C LYS A 96 -9.42 9.67 6.39
N ARG A 97 -8.33 9.42 5.65
CA ARG A 97 -7.04 8.97 6.21
C ARG A 97 -6.53 9.85 7.36
N ILE A 98 -6.77 11.17 7.30
CA ILE A 98 -6.36 12.11 8.35
C ILE A 98 -7.00 11.74 9.70
N LEU A 99 -8.28 11.38 9.72
CA LEU A 99 -8.96 10.99 10.96
C LEU A 99 -8.39 9.68 11.53
N GLY A 100 -8.08 8.71 10.66
CA GLY A 100 -7.41 7.48 11.08
C GLY A 100 -6.00 7.72 11.64
N LEU A 101 -5.23 8.63 11.03
CA LEU A 101 -3.91 9.04 11.53
C LEU A 101 -4.00 9.69 12.91
N ASN A 102 -4.97 10.58 13.13
CA ASN A 102 -5.19 11.21 14.43
C ASN A 102 -5.51 10.14 15.48
N LYS A 103 -6.37 9.16 15.12
CA LYS A 103 -6.69 8.05 16.03
C LYS A 103 -5.47 7.20 16.37
N ILE A 104 -4.62 6.89 15.40
CA ILE A 104 -3.36 6.17 15.66
C ILE A 104 -2.45 6.98 16.59
N LYS A 105 -2.33 8.27 16.36
CA LYS A 105 -1.52 9.16 17.21
C LYS A 105 -2.00 9.20 18.66
N GLU A 106 -3.32 9.14 18.90
CA GLU A 106 -3.90 9.09 20.25
C GLU A 106 -3.55 7.81 21.00
N ILE A 107 -3.55 6.67 20.30
CA ILE A 107 -3.48 5.34 20.94
C ILE A 107 -2.09 4.71 20.89
N LYS A 108 -1.11 5.34 20.19
CA LYS A 108 0.20 4.74 19.96
C LYS A 108 1.35 5.66 20.36
N SER A 109 2.46 5.04 20.73
CA SER A 109 3.71 5.71 21.07
C SER A 109 4.47 6.18 19.82
N LEU A 110 5.48 7.05 20.03
CA LEU A 110 6.36 7.55 18.97
C LEU A 110 7.18 6.46 18.26
N ASN A 111 7.40 5.32 18.90
CA ASN A 111 8.12 4.16 18.29
C ASN A 111 7.20 3.30 17.40
N THR A 112 6.17 3.90 16.82
CA THR A 112 5.23 3.23 15.92
C THR A 112 5.49 3.62 14.48
N ILE A 113 5.57 2.62 13.59
CA ILE A 113 5.57 2.83 12.14
C ILE A 113 4.15 2.61 11.62
N ILE A 114 3.69 3.58 10.83
CA ILE A 114 2.36 3.51 10.20
C ILE A 114 2.51 2.98 8.77
N LEU A 115 1.86 1.88 8.47
CA LEU A 115 1.71 1.36 7.11
C LEU A 115 0.37 1.83 6.55
N LEU A 116 0.40 2.55 5.44
CA LEU A 116 -0.79 3.12 4.79
C LEU A 116 -1.12 2.28 3.56
N ASP A 117 -2.25 1.61 3.61
CA ASP A 117 -2.72 0.79 2.51
C ASP A 117 -3.54 1.60 1.50
N ASP A 118 -3.28 1.32 0.21
CA ASP A 118 -3.89 1.98 -0.96
C ASP A 118 -3.92 3.51 -0.86
N ILE A 119 -2.74 4.10 -0.57
CA ILE A 119 -2.62 5.52 -0.25
C ILE A 119 -2.48 6.42 -1.50
N MET A 120 -2.14 5.87 -2.67
CA MET A 120 -1.72 6.64 -3.84
C MET A 120 -2.70 7.74 -4.25
N GLN A 121 -4.01 7.49 -4.18
CA GLN A 121 -5.05 8.46 -4.53
C GLN A 121 -5.44 9.40 -3.39
N HIS A 122 -4.91 9.18 -2.17
CA HIS A 122 -5.23 9.99 -0.97
C HIS A 122 -4.20 11.10 -0.76
N ARG A 123 -4.04 11.98 -1.76
CA ARG A 123 -3.00 13.03 -1.82
C ARG A 123 -3.03 14.07 -0.69
N TYR A 124 -4.08 14.09 0.11
CA TYR A 124 -4.13 14.92 1.33
C TYR A 124 -3.13 14.47 2.40
N VAL A 125 -2.58 13.26 2.27
CA VAL A 125 -1.64 12.67 3.22
C VAL A 125 -0.36 12.29 2.48
N LYS A 126 0.80 12.71 3.01
CA LYS A 126 2.13 12.37 2.48
C LYS A 126 2.86 11.48 3.48
N PRO A 127 3.09 10.19 3.18
CA PRO A 127 3.92 9.33 3.99
C PRO A 127 5.40 9.74 3.92
N SER A 128 6.22 9.25 4.88
CA SER A 128 7.67 9.44 4.86
C SER A 128 8.33 8.69 3.70
N LEU A 129 7.83 7.50 3.38
CA LEU A 129 8.24 6.70 2.23
C LEU A 129 7.00 6.25 1.45
N LEU A 130 6.99 6.42 0.15
CA LEU A 130 5.90 5.95 -0.72
C LEU A 130 6.43 4.87 -1.68
N ILE A 131 5.83 3.69 -1.57
CA ILE A 131 6.07 2.55 -2.45
C ILE A 131 4.88 2.43 -3.39
N ILE A 132 5.12 2.36 -4.69
CA ILE A 132 4.09 1.96 -5.65
C ILE A 132 4.39 0.56 -6.18
N THR A 133 3.33 -0.23 -6.31
CA THR A 133 3.41 -1.56 -6.93
C THR A 133 2.91 -1.52 -8.35
N THR A 134 3.59 -2.27 -9.22
CA THR A 134 3.15 -2.53 -10.59
C THR A 134 3.49 -3.96 -10.96
N THR A 135 2.75 -4.59 -11.85
CA THR A 135 3.07 -5.97 -12.27
C THR A 135 4.06 -5.97 -13.43
N PHE A 136 4.86 -7.01 -13.52
CA PHE A 136 5.84 -7.16 -14.60
C PHE A 136 5.18 -7.22 -15.99
N ASN A 137 4.11 -8.04 -16.12
CA ASN A 137 3.42 -8.25 -17.40
C ASN A 137 2.52 -7.08 -17.83
N ASN A 138 1.96 -6.34 -16.87
CA ASN A 138 1.07 -5.20 -17.13
C ASN A 138 1.53 -3.98 -16.33
N PRO A 139 2.66 -3.36 -16.68
CA PRO A 139 3.19 -2.21 -15.96
C PRO A 139 2.35 -0.95 -16.24
N TYR A 140 2.28 -0.06 -15.25
CA TYR A 140 1.47 1.16 -15.31
C TYR A 140 1.81 2.07 -16.51
N PHE A 141 3.03 2.04 -17.02
CA PHE A 141 3.44 2.88 -18.15
C PHE A 141 3.00 2.34 -19.51
N SER A 142 2.46 1.12 -19.56
CA SER A 142 1.92 0.48 -20.78
C SER A 142 0.39 0.39 -20.79
N ASP A 143 -0.28 1.07 -19.84
CA ASP A 143 -1.73 1.01 -19.67
C ASP A 143 -2.34 2.41 -19.84
N TYR A 144 -3.65 2.47 -20.03
CA TYR A 144 -4.44 3.69 -20.27
C TYR A 144 -5.33 4.00 -19.08
N LEU A 145 -5.79 5.24 -19.02
CA LEU A 145 -6.75 5.69 -18.01
C LEU A 145 -8.11 5.00 -18.17
N LEU A 146 -8.79 4.78 -17.04
CA LEU A 146 -10.19 4.36 -17.06
C LEU A 146 -11.04 5.36 -17.88
N PRO A 147 -12.02 4.89 -18.67
CA PRO A 147 -12.49 3.51 -18.80
C PRO A 147 -11.75 2.67 -19.86
N THR A 148 -10.85 3.26 -20.66
CA THR A 148 -10.17 2.60 -21.78
C THR A 148 -9.16 1.56 -21.30
N GLY A 149 -8.47 1.82 -20.21
CA GLY A 149 -7.53 0.90 -19.56
C GLY A 149 -7.84 0.77 -18.07
N ASN A 150 -6.83 0.44 -17.27
CA ASN A 150 -6.99 0.18 -15.84
C ASN A 150 -6.40 1.26 -14.93
N LEU A 151 -5.81 2.33 -15.49
CA LEU A 151 -5.21 3.36 -14.66
C LEU A 151 -6.25 4.23 -13.97
N ARG A 152 -6.11 4.38 -12.66
CA ARG A 152 -6.91 5.28 -11.82
C ARG A 152 -6.44 6.74 -11.91
N GLU A 153 -5.20 6.95 -12.32
CA GLU A 153 -4.58 8.24 -12.55
C GLU A 153 -3.42 8.14 -13.55
N SER A 154 -2.95 9.28 -14.06
CA SER A 154 -1.85 9.34 -15.03
C SER A 154 -0.60 8.60 -14.58
N PRO A 155 0.13 7.93 -15.50
CA PRO A 155 1.46 7.36 -15.22
C PRO A 155 2.44 8.34 -14.57
N LEU A 156 2.30 9.64 -14.84
CA LEU A 156 3.10 10.69 -14.20
C LEU A 156 2.96 10.70 -12.66
N GLY A 157 1.88 10.14 -12.14
CA GLY A 157 1.71 9.95 -10.71
C GLY A 157 2.81 9.12 -10.05
N ALA A 158 3.48 8.24 -10.81
CA ALA A 158 4.61 7.44 -10.33
C ALA A 158 5.76 8.30 -9.81
N LYS A 159 5.95 9.53 -10.32
CA LYS A 159 7.00 10.46 -9.86
C LYS A 159 6.91 10.83 -8.38
N ARG A 160 5.75 10.60 -7.74
CA ARG A 160 5.57 10.86 -6.31
C ARG A 160 6.14 9.76 -5.41
N ALA A 161 6.37 8.58 -5.96
CA ALA A 161 6.90 7.44 -5.21
C ALA A 161 8.40 7.56 -4.98
N ASN A 162 8.86 7.03 -3.85
CA ASN A 162 10.29 6.84 -3.59
C ASN A 162 10.76 5.49 -4.15
N VAL A 163 9.86 4.49 -4.14
CA VAL A 163 10.15 3.14 -4.59
C VAL A 163 9.09 2.68 -5.59
N ILE A 164 9.53 2.11 -6.69
CA ILE A 164 8.71 1.37 -7.63
C ILE A 164 9.02 -0.11 -7.45
N LEU A 165 8.04 -0.88 -7.05
CA LEU A 165 8.16 -2.30 -6.81
C LEU A 165 7.45 -3.07 -7.92
N VAL A 166 8.22 -3.72 -8.78
CA VAL A 166 7.69 -4.59 -9.82
C VAL A 166 7.40 -5.95 -9.21
N THR A 167 6.15 -6.35 -9.25
CA THR A 167 5.66 -7.58 -8.64
C THR A 167 5.31 -8.63 -9.70
N LYS A 168 5.06 -9.86 -9.25
CA LYS A 168 4.68 -10.97 -10.12
C LYS A 168 5.69 -11.18 -11.25
N CYS A 169 6.96 -10.98 -10.95
CA CYS A 169 8.02 -11.28 -11.88
C CYS A 169 8.14 -12.79 -12.10
N PRO A 170 8.51 -13.24 -13.32
CA PRO A 170 8.84 -14.63 -13.58
C PRO A 170 10.06 -15.08 -12.75
N ASP A 171 10.29 -16.38 -12.68
CA ASP A 171 11.41 -16.95 -11.91
C ASP A 171 12.77 -16.48 -12.42
N THR A 172 12.88 -16.29 -13.71
CA THR A 172 14.08 -15.75 -14.37
C THR A 172 13.73 -14.48 -15.14
N ILE A 173 14.44 -13.41 -14.86
CA ILE A 173 14.37 -12.15 -15.60
C ILE A 173 15.72 -11.92 -16.25
N SER A 174 15.74 -11.68 -17.56
CA SER A 174 16.97 -11.34 -18.25
C SER A 174 17.43 -9.89 -17.93
N ASN A 175 18.71 -9.62 -18.02
CA ASN A 175 19.22 -8.24 -17.91
C ASN A 175 18.57 -7.31 -18.94
N GLN A 176 18.28 -7.83 -20.13
CA GLN A 176 17.60 -7.06 -21.17
C GLN A 176 16.18 -6.67 -20.79
N ASP A 177 15.43 -7.54 -20.11
CA ASP A 177 14.07 -7.22 -19.59
C ASP A 177 14.15 -6.13 -18.53
N VAL A 178 15.12 -6.23 -17.62
CA VAL A 178 15.37 -5.21 -16.58
C VAL A 178 15.67 -3.86 -17.22
N ASP A 179 16.56 -3.81 -18.20
CA ASP A 179 16.96 -2.58 -18.87
C ASP A 179 15.82 -1.98 -19.70
N ASN A 180 15.06 -2.81 -20.39
CA ASN A 180 13.86 -2.39 -21.12
C ASN A 180 12.80 -1.81 -20.17
N PHE A 181 12.60 -2.44 -19.03
CA PHE A 181 11.66 -1.95 -18.01
C PHE A 181 12.12 -0.60 -17.44
N LYS A 182 13.42 -0.47 -17.08
CA LYS A 182 14.01 0.78 -16.59
C LYS A 182 13.85 1.93 -17.59
N LYS A 183 14.13 1.69 -18.87
CA LYS A 183 13.99 2.70 -19.95
C LYS A 183 12.54 3.20 -20.06
N LYS A 184 11.55 2.30 -20.01
CA LYS A 184 10.12 2.66 -20.11
C LYS A 184 9.57 3.29 -18.83
N CYS A 185 10.07 2.86 -17.68
CA CYS A 185 9.65 3.35 -16.37
C CYS A 185 10.00 4.83 -16.14
N VAL A 186 11.02 5.35 -16.81
CA VAL A 186 11.51 6.74 -16.72
C VAL A 186 11.59 7.20 -15.25
N LEU A 187 12.50 6.59 -14.51
CA LEU A 187 12.76 6.94 -13.11
C LEU A 187 13.11 8.43 -12.98
N SER A 188 12.63 9.06 -11.94
CA SER A 188 12.92 10.46 -11.62
C SER A 188 13.72 10.57 -10.31
N GLY A 189 14.78 11.36 -10.32
CA GLY A 189 15.57 11.65 -9.12
C GLY A 189 16.06 10.40 -8.39
N ASP A 190 15.82 10.37 -7.08
CA ASP A 190 16.27 9.30 -6.19
C ASP A 190 15.29 8.11 -6.10
N GLN A 191 14.51 7.87 -7.15
CA GLN A 191 13.61 6.71 -7.17
C GLN A 191 14.36 5.40 -7.31
N HIS A 192 13.98 4.43 -6.49
CA HIS A 192 14.52 3.07 -6.56
C HIS A 192 13.53 2.13 -7.24
N LEU A 193 14.05 1.21 -8.06
CA LEU A 193 13.28 0.18 -8.75
C LEU A 193 13.72 -1.20 -8.28
N PHE A 194 12.77 -2.01 -7.82
CA PHE A 194 13.01 -3.39 -7.41
C PHE A 194 12.08 -4.34 -8.15
N PHE A 195 12.58 -5.55 -8.42
CA PHE A 195 11.82 -6.64 -9.02
C PHE A 195 11.61 -7.73 -7.98
N THR A 196 10.37 -8.20 -7.85
CA THR A 196 10.00 -9.20 -6.85
C THR A 196 9.12 -10.28 -7.44
N LYS A 197 9.30 -11.49 -6.96
CA LYS A 197 8.41 -12.63 -7.25
C LYS A 197 7.75 -13.11 -5.96
N ILE A 198 6.63 -13.82 -6.11
CA ILE A 198 5.95 -14.48 -5.00
C ILE A 198 6.43 -15.92 -4.97
N ASN A 199 7.04 -16.33 -3.88
CA ASN A 199 7.32 -17.73 -3.64
C ASN A 199 6.21 -18.29 -2.75
N TYR A 200 5.56 -19.34 -3.22
CA TYR A 200 4.58 -20.07 -2.41
C TYR A 200 5.32 -21.13 -1.59
N SER A 201 4.93 -21.27 -0.32
CA SER A 201 5.40 -22.38 0.50
C SER A 201 4.88 -23.69 -0.08
N SER A 202 5.69 -24.75 -0.05
CA SER A 202 5.25 -26.11 -0.40
C SER A 202 4.28 -26.71 0.64
N PHE A 203 4.12 -26.06 1.80
CA PHE A 203 3.22 -26.49 2.86
C PHE A 203 2.00 -25.59 2.95
N ILE A 204 0.83 -26.20 2.90
CA ILE A 204 -0.45 -25.55 3.23
C ILE A 204 -0.75 -25.93 4.68
N PHE A 205 -0.75 -24.94 5.57
CA PHE A 205 -1.26 -25.12 6.91
C PHE A 205 -2.78 -24.97 6.89
N ASN A 206 -3.49 -26.07 7.00
CA ASN A 206 -4.91 -26.01 7.33
C ASN A 206 -5.01 -25.88 8.85
N ASP A 207 -5.37 -24.70 9.34
CA ASP A 207 -5.93 -24.56 10.67
C ASP A 207 -7.34 -25.17 10.66
N VAL A 208 -7.41 -26.49 10.71
CA VAL A 208 -8.62 -27.18 11.14
C VAL A 208 -8.54 -27.29 12.65
N SER A 209 -8.85 -26.20 13.33
CA SER A 209 -9.23 -26.26 14.73
C SER A 209 -10.68 -26.72 14.78
N SER A 210 -10.87 -28.00 15.04
CA SER A 210 -12.09 -28.63 15.53
C SER A 210 -12.63 -27.90 16.76
#